data_a5906b769347f477ff545dd614a19242
#
_entry.id   a5906b769347f477ff545dd614a19242
#
_cell.length_a   1.000
_cell.length_b   1.000
_cell.length_c   1.000
_cell.angle_alpha   90.00
_cell.angle_beta   90.00
_cell.angle_gamma   90.00
#
_symmetry.space_group_name_H-M   'P 1'
#
loop_
_entity.id
_entity.type
_entity.pdbx_description
1 polymer ?
#
loop_
_entity_poly.entity_id
_entity_poly.type
_entity_poly.pdbx_seq_one_letter_code
_entity_poly.pdbx_strand_id
1 'polypeptide(L)'
;MPTSLLRRLSLALALSLAASAAQAQNWPQPDWQSQPRVDSAALAELEQYAFPERDDLERTGVRTDALLVIRDGQIVYERYAEPTTAQTAHLTWSMAKSLLATTLGVAYGEGRFKLDAPAAQYYPAMADHPQIKIGHLLNWASGLAWEEDYEYAPLKSSVVAMLYTRGRADMAAFTAAHEADAAPGVRFRYSSGDSNVLAAALRGMVGDQAYADYPWTALFEPLGITSATWERDASGTFVASSYAYLSARDLARVGLLMQRGGHWGERQLLPAAWVDFVSTPFAGYQPQLAKPGDAVPGGHWWLNVELPGAARPWPDAPADTIAALGHWGQGLYVMPQEKLVVVRYADDRDRSFQHNELLKRVQAAFATEVQP
;
A
#
# COMPACT_ATOMS: atom_id res chain seq x y z
N MET A 1 -53.64 39.79 -9.11
CA MET A 1 -53.01 38.48 -9.25
C MET A 1 -51.49 38.62 -9.35
N PRO A 2 -50.75 38.62 -8.23
CA PRO A 2 -49.34 38.28 -8.30
C PRO A 2 -48.81 37.41 -7.10
N THR A 3 -49.66 36.56 -6.48
CA THR A 3 -49.26 35.78 -5.30
C THR A 3 -48.82 34.34 -5.63
N SER A 4 -48.98 33.89 -6.88
CA SER A 4 -48.63 32.51 -7.27
C SER A 4 -47.19 32.33 -7.77
N LEU A 5 -46.52 33.42 -8.22
CA LEU A 5 -45.14 33.35 -8.71
C LEU A 5 -44.10 33.29 -7.55
N LEU A 6 -44.36 34.03 -6.47
CA LEU A 6 -43.47 34.03 -5.28
C LEU A 6 -43.45 32.69 -4.51
N ARG A 7 -44.58 31.97 -4.48
CA ARG A 7 -44.66 30.64 -3.87
C ARG A 7 -43.93 29.55 -4.68
N ARG A 8 -43.89 29.68 -6.01
CA ARG A 8 -43.15 28.71 -6.87
C ARG A 8 -41.63 28.93 -6.83
N LEU A 9 -41.20 30.19 -6.68
CA LEU A 9 -39.77 30.48 -6.51
C LEU A 9 -39.23 30.03 -5.13
N SER A 10 -40.00 30.14 -4.05
CA SER A 10 -39.63 29.68 -2.73
C SER A 10 -39.56 28.14 -2.63
N LEU A 11 -40.42 27.41 -3.35
CA LEU A 11 -40.39 25.94 -3.40
C LEU A 11 -39.19 25.41 -4.23
N ALA A 12 -38.84 26.09 -5.34
CA ALA A 12 -37.69 25.71 -6.17
C ALA A 12 -36.38 25.99 -5.46
N LEU A 13 -36.27 27.04 -4.64
CA LEU A 13 -35.07 27.33 -3.83
C LEU A 13 -34.91 26.36 -2.65
N ALA A 14 -36.00 25.90 -2.03
CA ALA A 14 -35.99 24.90 -0.99
C ALA A 14 -35.61 23.49 -1.50
N LEU A 15 -36.02 23.14 -2.74
CA LEU A 15 -35.65 21.88 -3.38
C LEU A 15 -34.17 21.87 -3.84
N SER A 16 -33.60 23.02 -4.23
CA SER A 16 -32.17 23.10 -4.60
C SER A 16 -31.22 23.08 -3.40
N LEU A 17 -31.68 23.45 -2.21
CA LEU A 17 -30.93 23.33 -0.96
C LEU A 17 -31.00 21.93 -0.34
N ALA A 18 -31.97 21.12 -0.69
CA ALA A 18 -32.10 19.74 -0.22
C ALA A 18 -31.23 18.72 -1.00
N ALA A 19 -30.70 19.10 -2.16
CA ALA A 19 -29.91 18.20 -3.01
C ALA A 19 -28.40 18.21 -2.76
N SER A 20 -27.92 18.91 -1.75
CA SER A 20 -26.48 19.01 -1.40
C SER A 20 -26.20 18.70 0.06
N ALA A 21 -26.90 17.76 0.67
CA ALA A 21 -26.32 17.01 1.77
C ALA A 21 -25.34 16.01 1.17
N ALA A 22 -24.21 16.51 0.62
CA ALA A 22 -23.03 15.70 0.49
C ALA A 22 -22.78 15.14 1.89
N GLN A 23 -22.95 13.82 2.08
CA GLN A 23 -22.65 13.20 3.35
C GLN A 23 -21.23 13.63 3.71
N ALA A 24 -21.10 14.35 4.82
CA ALA A 24 -19.80 14.79 5.30
C ALA A 24 -18.92 13.53 5.44
N GLN A 25 -17.83 13.49 4.67
CA GLN A 25 -16.93 12.36 4.72
C GLN A 25 -16.30 12.30 6.11
N ASN A 26 -16.29 11.12 6.72
CA ASN A 26 -15.62 10.91 7.99
C ASN A 26 -14.11 10.89 7.79
N TRP A 27 -13.40 11.73 8.54
CA TRP A 27 -11.94 11.81 8.54
C TRP A 27 -11.41 11.55 9.95
N PRO A 28 -10.30 10.80 10.10
CA PRO A 28 -9.68 10.58 11.41
C PRO A 28 -8.89 11.81 11.86
N GLN A 29 -9.59 12.82 12.43
CA GLN A 29 -8.96 14.05 12.89
C GLN A 29 -9.51 14.46 14.27
N PRO A 30 -8.66 14.54 15.32
CA PRO A 30 -7.27 14.04 15.36
C PRO A 30 -7.23 12.51 15.36
N ASP A 31 -8.26 11.86 15.94
CA ASP A 31 -8.33 10.41 16.11
C ASP A 31 -9.43 9.77 15.27
N TRP A 32 -9.33 8.46 15.10
CA TRP A 32 -10.36 7.66 14.46
C TRP A 32 -11.65 7.67 15.30
N GLN A 33 -12.78 7.86 14.63
CA GLN A 33 -14.08 7.56 15.21
C GLN A 33 -14.35 6.07 15.05
N SER A 34 -14.95 5.44 16.07
CA SER A 34 -15.34 4.03 16.05
C SER A 34 -16.85 3.90 16.05
N GLN A 35 -17.36 2.95 15.28
CA GLN A 35 -18.75 2.51 15.38
C GLN A 35 -18.89 1.46 16.50
N PRO A 36 -20.07 1.35 17.12
CA PRO A 36 -20.34 0.25 18.04
C PRO A 36 -20.11 -1.10 17.35
N ARG A 37 -19.48 -2.03 18.05
CA ARG A 37 -19.33 -3.41 17.57
C ARG A 37 -20.72 -4.04 17.41
N VAL A 38 -20.94 -4.66 16.26
CA VAL A 38 -22.15 -5.46 15.99
C VAL A 38 -21.72 -6.90 15.85
N ASP A 39 -22.11 -7.73 16.82
CA ASP A 39 -21.83 -9.16 16.77
C ASP A 39 -22.73 -9.85 15.75
N SER A 40 -22.12 -10.71 14.92
CA SER A 40 -22.80 -11.51 13.90
C SER A 40 -22.08 -12.84 13.70
N ALA A 41 -22.76 -13.80 13.09
CA ALA A 41 -22.13 -15.08 12.72
C ALA A 41 -20.92 -14.87 11.79
N ALA A 42 -21.03 -13.95 10.84
CA ALA A 42 -19.95 -13.62 9.92
C ALA A 42 -18.73 -13.01 10.64
N LEU A 43 -18.96 -12.14 11.65
CA LEU A 43 -17.87 -11.62 12.47
C LEU A 43 -17.21 -12.75 13.29
N ALA A 44 -17.97 -13.67 13.85
CA ALA A 44 -17.42 -14.81 14.58
C ALA A 44 -16.54 -15.71 13.67
N GLU A 45 -16.97 -15.96 12.43
CA GLU A 45 -16.17 -16.70 11.43
C GLU A 45 -14.87 -15.95 11.05
N LEU A 46 -14.92 -14.62 10.91
CA LEU A 46 -13.73 -13.81 10.70
C LEU A 46 -12.75 -13.93 11.86
N GLU A 47 -13.25 -13.82 13.11
CA GLU A 47 -12.41 -13.91 14.30
C GLU A 47 -11.81 -15.31 14.48
N GLN A 48 -12.57 -16.35 14.22
CA GLN A 48 -12.08 -17.73 14.28
C GLN A 48 -10.96 -17.98 13.26
N TYR A 49 -11.07 -17.40 12.06
CA TYR A 49 -10.03 -17.52 11.03
C TYR A 49 -8.80 -16.66 11.36
N ALA A 50 -9.01 -15.39 11.72
CA ALA A 50 -7.92 -14.44 11.89
C ALA A 50 -7.16 -14.60 13.22
N PHE A 51 -7.84 -15.07 14.28
CA PHE A 51 -7.28 -15.20 15.63
C PHE A 51 -7.54 -16.60 16.20
N PRO A 52 -7.10 -17.68 15.55
CA PRO A 52 -7.13 -19.01 16.16
C PRO A 52 -6.21 -19.05 17.39
N GLU A 53 -6.31 -20.13 18.16
CA GLU A 53 -5.33 -20.39 19.21
C GLU A 53 -3.92 -20.47 18.61
N ARG A 54 -2.98 -19.74 19.21
CA ARG A 54 -1.60 -19.60 18.68
C ARG A 54 -0.69 -20.65 19.32
N ASP A 55 0.08 -21.32 18.48
CA ASP A 55 1.26 -22.07 18.90
C ASP A 55 2.50 -21.18 18.74
N ASP A 56 2.95 -20.61 19.87
CA ASP A 56 4.11 -19.72 19.88
C ASP A 56 5.46 -20.46 19.86
N LEU A 57 5.45 -21.76 20.14
CA LEU A 57 6.66 -22.59 20.09
C LEU A 57 6.94 -23.02 18.64
N GLU A 58 5.98 -23.66 17.99
CA GLU A 58 6.10 -24.15 16.61
C GLU A 58 5.92 -23.04 15.57
N ARG A 59 5.26 -21.94 15.93
CA ARG A 59 4.97 -20.77 15.09
C ARG A 59 4.21 -21.13 13.80
N THR A 60 3.30 -22.10 13.92
CA THR A 60 2.44 -22.58 12.83
C THR A 60 1.07 -21.93 12.86
N GLY A 61 0.32 -22.06 11.77
CA GLY A 61 -1.04 -21.55 11.63
C GLY A 61 -1.11 -20.05 11.32
N VAL A 62 -2.34 -19.53 11.32
CA VAL A 62 -2.60 -18.10 11.11
C VAL A 62 -2.25 -17.35 12.40
N ARG A 63 -1.38 -16.36 12.30
CA ARG A 63 -0.77 -15.64 13.43
C ARG A 63 -0.97 -14.14 13.29
N THR A 64 -2.20 -13.69 13.40
CA THR A 64 -2.54 -12.27 13.30
C THR A 64 -2.16 -11.53 14.58
N ASP A 65 -1.38 -10.46 14.49
CA ASP A 65 -1.02 -9.57 15.59
C ASP A 65 -1.99 -8.41 15.72
N ALA A 66 -2.48 -7.88 14.60
CA ALA A 66 -3.50 -6.85 14.55
C ALA A 66 -4.40 -7.05 13.33
N LEU A 67 -5.70 -6.86 13.51
CA LEU A 67 -6.67 -6.74 12.42
C LEU A 67 -7.55 -5.52 12.69
N LEU A 68 -7.52 -4.57 11.75
CA LEU A 68 -8.27 -3.33 11.77
C LEU A 68 -9.10 -3.21 10.50
N VAL A 69 -10.38 -2.92 10.63
CA VAL A 69 -11.28 -2.67 9.50
C VAL A 69 -11.87 -1.27 9.62
N ILE A 70 -11.68 -0.47 8.60
CA ILE A 70 -12.27 0.85 8.43
C ILE A 70 -13.37 0.75 7.39
N ARG A 71 -14.55 1.30 7.69
CA ARG A 71 -15.62 1.50 6.72
C ARG A 71 -16.05 2.95 6.71
N ASP A 72 -16.06 3.55 5.50
CA ASP A 72 -16.43 4.96 5.30
C ASP A 72 -15.72 5.93 6.27
N GLY A 73 -14.42 5.69 6.52
CA GLY A 73 -13.57 6.53 7.38
C GLY A 73 -13.76 6.33 8.89
N GLN A 74 -14.44 5.29 9.32
CA GLN A 74 -14.62 4.95 10.74
C GLN A 74 -14.16 3.53 11.05
N ILE A 75 -13.61 3.30 12.23
CA ILE A 75 -13.30 1.95 12.71
C ILE A 75 -14.61 1.20 12.94
N VAL A 76 -14.80 0.08 12.25
CA VAL A 76 -15.91 -0.85 12.45
C VAL A 76 -15.47 -2.12 13.18
N TYR A 77 -14.18 -2.40 13.16
CA TYR A 77 -13.58 -3.52 13.88
C TYR A 77 -12.10 -3.28 14.14
N GLU A 78 -11.64 -3.61 15.33
CA GLU A 78 -10.22 -3.72 15.65
C GLU A 78 -10.01 -4.78 16.73
N ARG A 79 -8.97 -5.59 16.54
CA ARG A 79 -8.49 -6.57 17.51
C ARG A 79 -7.00 -6.73 17.42
N TYR A 80 -6.37 -6.89 18.58
CA TYR A 80 -4.92 -7.05 18.72
C TYR A 80 -4.63 -8.31 19.55
N ALA A 81 -3.63 -9.08 19.15
CA ALA A 81 -3.08 -10.18 19.94
C ALA A 81 -1.91 -9.66 20.78
N GLU A 82 -1.89 -9.99 22.07
CA GLU A 82 -0.78 -9.59 22.93
C GLU A 82 0.57 -10.10 22.40
N PRO A 83 1.64 -9.29 22.51
CA PRO A 83 1.74 -7.98 23.19
C PRO A 83 1.37 -6.77 22.31
N THR A 84 0.84 -6.98 21.11
CA THR A 84 0.48 -5.91 20.17
C THR A 84 -0.73 -5.13 20.67
N THR A 85 -0.69 -3.82 20.51
CA THR A 85 -1.76 -2.88 20.87
C THR A 85 -2.05 -1.92 19.73
N ALA A 86 -3.06 -1.08 19.87
CA ALA A 86 -3.39 -0.03 18.89
C ALA A 86 -2.25 0.99 18.67
N GLN A 87 -1.33 1.11 19.63
CA GLN A 87 -0.18 2.03 19.58
C GLN A 87 1.11 1.36 19.13
N THR A 88 1.14 0.03 19.01
CA THR A 88 2.34 -0.70 18.62
C THR A 88 2.74 -0.35 17.19
N ALA A 89 3.90 0.26 17.01
CA ALA A 89 4.52 0.43 15.70
C ALA A 89 5.07 -0.91 15.23
N HIS A 90 4.33 -1.59 14.35
CA HIS A 90 4.69 -2.91 13.83
C HIS A 90 5.52 -2.78 12.55
N LEU A 91 6.42 -3.73 12.32
CA LEU A 91 7.21 -3.82 11.09
C LEU A 91 6.29 -4.09 9.90
N THR A 92 6.35 -3.25 8.89
CA THR A 92 5.50 -3.34 7.70
C THR A 92 6.01 -4.33 6.65
N TRP A 93 7.29 -4.73 6.75
CA TRP A 93 7.97 -5.46 5.68
C TRP A 93 7.74 -4.78 4.32
N SER A 94 7.43 -5.54 3.29
CA SER A 94 7.31 -5.00 1.92
C SER A 94 6.16 -4.03 1.70
N MET A 95 5.24 -3.83 2.65
CA MET A 95 4.30 -2.70 2.57
C MET A 95 5.02 -1.34 2.57
N ALA A 96 6.28 -1.28 3.05
CA ALA A 96 7.14 -0.10 2.93
C ALA A 96 7.33 0.36 1.48
N LYS A 97 7.30 -0.55 0.50
CA LYS A 97 7.38 -0.23 -0.93
C LYS A 97 6.19 0.61 -1.39
N SER A 98 4.99 0.27 -0.92
CA SER A 98 3.78 1.05 -1.23
C SER A 98 3.76 2.39 -0.48
N LEU A 99 4.34 2.45 0.73
CA LEU A 99 4.56 3.73 1.43
C LEU A 99 5.52 4.64 0.64
N LEU A 100 6.61 4.07 0.09
CA LEU A 100 7.52 4.80 -0.80
C LEU A 100 6.78 5.31 -2.05
N ALA A 101 6.01 4.44 -2.71
CA ALA A 101 5.22 4.83 -3.88
C ALA A 101 4.23 5.95 -3.55
N THR A 102 3.58 5.89 -2.38
CA THR A 102 2.67 6.94 -1.94
C THR A 102 3.42 8.25 -1.69
N THR A 103 4.60 8.21 -1.06
CA THR A 103 5.48 9.37 -0.86
C THR A 103 5.95 9.96 -2.20
N LEU A 104 6.35 9.11 -3.14
CA LEU A 104 6.70 9.52 -4.51
C LEU A 104 5.51 10.14 -5.24
N GLY A 105 4.28 9.70 -4.94
CA GLY A 105 3.06 10.30 -5.48
C GLY A 105 2.90 11.77 -5.10
N VAL A 106 3.26 12.13 -3.87
CA VAL A 106 3.29 13.54 -3.44
C VAL A 106 4.37 14.30 -4.23
N ALA A 107 5.59 13.77 -4.31
CA ALA A 107 6.69 14.38 -5.08
C ALA A 107 6.34 14.52 -6.57
N TYR A 108 5.60 13.58 -7.15
CA TYR A 108 5.08 13.65 -8.52
C TYR A 108 4.08 14.81 -8.66
N GLY A 109 3.17 14.96 -7.70
CA GLY A 109 2.22 16.08 -7.65
C GLY A 109 2.91 17.44 -7.53
N GLU A 110 4.05 17.50 -6.85
CA GLU A 110 4.90 18.69 -6.76
C GLU A 110 5.73 18.94 -8.02
N GLY A 111 5.65 18.06 -9.03
CA GLY A 111 6.40 18.19 -10.28
C GLY A 111 7.90 17.91 -10.15
N ARG A 112 8.33 17.19 -9.10
CA ARG A 112 9.75 16.90 -8.83
C ARG A 112 10.38 15.96 -9.85
N PHE A 113 9.57 15.11 -10.49
CA PHE A 113 10.04 14.16 -11.49
C PHE A 113 8.95 13.78 -12.49
N LYS A 114 9.35 13.02 -13.53
CA LYS A 114 8.46 12.38 -14.49
C LYS A 114 8.69 10.88 -14.50
N LEU A 115 7.64 10.09 -14.77
CA LEU A 115 7.73 8.62 -14.82
C LEU A 115 8.67 8.12 -15.93
N ASP A 116 8.76 8.83 -17.03
CA ASP A 116 9.64 8.51 -18.17
C ASP A 116 11.07 9.05 -18.06
N ALA A 117 11.38 9.78 -16.98
CA ALA A 117 12.72 10.29 -16.75
C ALA A 117 13.70 9.15 -16.40
N PRO A 118 14.95 9.17 -16.90
CA PRO A 118 15.97 8.22 -16.50
C PRO A 118 16.25 8.28 -15.00
N ALA A 119 16.37 7.14 -14.34
CA ALA A 119 16.70 7.07 -12.92
C ALA A 119 18.06 7.73 -12.62
N ALA A 120 19.03 7.62 -13.55
CA ALA A 120 20.34 8.24 -13.45
C ALA A 120 20.30 9.79 -13.32
N GLN A 121 19.21 10.43 -13.75
CA GLN A 121 19.02 11.87 -13.58
C GLN A 121 18.94 12.27 -12.10
N TYR A 122 18.37 11.40 -11.28
CA TYR A 122 18.12 11.64 -9.85
C TYR A 122 19.07 10.85 -8.95
N TYR A 123 19.59 9.74 -9.44
CA TYR A 123 20.58 8.91 -8.75
C TYR A 123 21.73 8.52 -9.66
N PRO A 124 22.86 9.27 -9.62
CA PRO A 124 23.98 9.13 -10.56
C PRO A 124 24.64 7.74 -10.59
N ALA A 125 24.50 6.93 -9.51
CA ALA A 125 25.00 5.55 -9.51
C ALA A 125 24.30 4.67 -10.56
N MET A 126 23.16 5.10 -11.12
CA MET A 126 22.46 4.43 -12.24
C MET A 126 23.03 4.85 -13.63
N ALA A 127 24.17 5.55 -13.71
CA ALA A 127 24.72 6.04 -14.98
C ALA A 127 25.04 4.93 -15.98
N ASP A 128 25.41 3.73 -15.51
CA ASP A 128 25.66 2.57 -16.35
C ASP A 128 24.36 1.94 -16.89
N HIS A 129 23.21 2.39 -16.40
CA HIS A 129 21.88 1.96 -16.79
C HIS A 129 20.99 3.11 -17.30
N PRO A 130 21.42 3.88 -18.33
CA PRO A 130 20.76 5.14 -18.71
C PRO A 130 19.33 4.94 -19.25
N GLN A 131 18.96 3.74 -19.63
CA GLN A 131 17.62 3.41 -20.16
C GLN A 131 16.61 3.06 -19.07
N ILE A 132 17.06 2.82 -17.81
CA ILE A 132 16.15 2.55 -16.71
C ILE A 132 15.48 3.84 -16.27
N LYS A 133 14.15 3.87 -16.36
CA LYS A 133 13.29 5.00 -16.02
C LYS A 133 12.70 4.82 -14.61
N ILE A 134 12.24 5.91 -14.00
CA ILE A 134 11.51 5.87 -12.70
C ILE A 134 10.29 4.95 -12.79
N GLY A 135 9.51 5.02 -13.86
CA GLY A 135 8.35 4.12 -14.06
C GLY A 135 8.72 2.63 -14.20
N HIS A 136 9.92 2.30 -14.71
CA HIS A 136 10.39 0.93 -14.75
C HIS A 136 10.68 0.40 -13.34
N LEU A 137 11.37 1.18 -12.51
CA LEU A 137 11.62 0.81 -11.11
C LEU A 137 10.33 0.65 -10.31
N LEU A 138 9.36 1.59 -10.47
CA LEU A 138 8.05 1.52 -9.81
C LEU A 138 7.25 0.25 -10.18
N ASN A 139 7.45 -0.29 -11.36
CA ASN A 139 6.80 -1.52 -11.81
C ASN A 139 7.64 -2.79 -11.60
N TRP A 140 8.76 -2.70 -10.86
CA TRP A 140 9.71 -3.81 -10.70
C TRP A 140 10.12 -4.41 -12.06
N ALA A 141 10.45 -3.53 -12.99
CA ALA A 141 10.79 -3.86 -14.36
C ALA A 141 12.08 -3.16 -14.81
N SER A 142 13.03 -2.96 -13.90
CA SER A 142 14.34 -2.38 -14.21
C SER A 142 15.13 -3.22 -15.21
N GLY A 143 14.93 -4.56 -15.20
CA GLY A 143 15.73 -5.51 -15.97
C GLY A 143 17.07 -5.86 -15.31
N LEU A 144 17.36 -5.34 -14.12
CA LEU A 144 18.53 -5.75 -13.35
C LEU A 144 18.39 -7.20 -12.89
N ALA A 145 19.49 -7.95 -12.91
CA ALA A 145 19.54 -9.32 -12.42
C ALA A 145 19.32 -9.31 -10.90
N TRP A 146 18.24 -9.91 -10.44
CA TRP A 146 17.84 -9.87 -9.04
C TRP A 146 17.22 -11.16 -8.55
N GLU A 147 17.63 -11.62 -7.36
CA GLU A 147 17.07 -12.79 -6.68
C GLU A 147 16.45 -12.37 -5.35
N GLU A 148 15.11 -12.48 -5.28
CA GLU A 148 14.31 -12.14 -4.11
C GLU A 148 13.91 -13.41 -3.36
N ASP A 149 14.85 -14.04 -2.66
CA ASP A 149 14.62 -15.26 -1.90
C ASP A 149 15.20 -15.14 -0.50
N TYR A 150 14.35 -15.22 0.52
CA TYR A 150 14.78 -15.14 1.92
C TYR A 150 15.07 -16.50 2.54
N GLU A 151 14.44 -17.57 2.08
CA GLU A 151 14.28 -18.80 2.85
C GLU A 151 14.94 -20.01 2.18
N TYR A 152 14.80 -20.16 0.85
CA TYR A 152 15.23 -21.37 0.16
C TYR A 152 16.67 -21.34 -0.33
N ALA A 153 17.16 -20.17 -0.73
CA ALA A 153 18.51 -19.99 -1.22
C ALA A 153 19.16 -18.68 -0.72
N PRO A 154 19.22 -18.42 0.60
CA PRO A 154 19.64 -17.13 1.14
C PRO A 154 21.07 -16.73 0.74
N LEU A 155 21.97 -17.69 0.53
CA LEU A 155 23.35 -17.41 0.10
C LEU A 155 23.46 -16.93 -1.35
N LYS A 156 22.44 -17.19 -2.18
CA LYS A 156 22.36 -16.72 -3.57
C LYS A 156 21.46 -15.51 -3.73
N SER A 157 20.80 -15.11 -2.67
CA SER A 157 19.77 -14.07 -2.66
C SER A 157 20.39 -12.68 -2.72
N SER A 158 19.96 -11.87 -3.69
CA SER A 158 20.32 -10.45 -3.79
C SER A 158 19.73 -9.66 -2.63
N VAL A 159 18.47 -9.92 -2.24
CA VAL A 159 17.82 -9.19 -1.15
C VAL A 159 18.48 -9.48 0.21
N VAL A 160 18.85 -10.73 0.50
CA VAL A 160 19.58 -11.08 1.74
C VAL A 160 20.95 -10.42 1.74
N ALA A 161 21.67 -10.44 0.60
CA ALA A 161 22.95 -9.77 0.47
C ALA A 161 22.85 -8.25 0.66
N MET A 162 21.82 -7.64 0.13
CA MET A 162 21.55 -6.20 0.27
C MET A 162 21.24 -5.81 1.71
N LEU A 163 20.26 -6.49 2.33
CA LEU A 163 19.73 -6.08 3.64
C LEU A 163 20.68 -6.44 4.80
N TYR A 164 21.38 -7.58 4.74
CA TYR A 164 22.03 -8.15 5.92
C TYR A 164 23.56 -8.29 5.83
N THR A 165 24.12 -8.23 4.62
CA THR A 165 25.57 -8.46 4.46
C THR A 165 26.25 -7.37 3.64
N ARG A 166 26.71 -7.67 2.43
CA ARG A 166 27.60 -6.82 1.62
C ARG A 166 26.95 -5.53 1.10
N GLY A 167 25.61 -5.49 0.97
CA GLY A 167 24.88 -4.31 0.48
C GLY A 167 24.40 -3.35 1.57
N ARG A 168 24.47 -3.74 2.85
CA ARG A 168 23.83 -3.01 3.95
C ARG A 168 24.33 -1.57 4.17
N ALA A 169 25.52 -1.25 3.68
CA ALA A 169 26.08 0.10 3.84
C ALA A 169 25.46 1.12 2.88
N ASP A 170 25.15 0.70 1.66
CA ASP A 170 24.47 1.49 0.63
C ASP A 170 23.69 0.51 -0.26
N MET A 171 22.41 0.33 0.08
CA MET A 171 21.56 -0.66 -0.57
C MET A 171 21.21 -0.29 -1.99
N ALA A 172 21.09 1.00 -2.27
CA ALA A 172 20.82 1.50 -3.60
C ALA A 172 22.04 1.33 -4.53
N ALA A 173 23.25 1.67 -4.07
CA ALA A 173 24.48 1.46 -4.82
C ALA A 173 24.76 -0.04 -5.07
N PHE A 174 24.51 -0.88 -4.07
CA PHE A 174 24.58 -2.32 -4.24
C PHE A 174 23.69 -2.81 -5.38
N THR A 175 22.45 -2.29 -5.46
CA THR A 175 21.50 -2.66 -6.52
C THR A 175 21.93 -2.12 -7.87
N ALA A 176 22.35 -0.85 -7.94
CA ALA A 176 22.83 -0.21 -9.17
C ALA A 176 24.05 -0.90 -9.79
N ALA A 177 24.85 -1.61 -8.98
CA ALA A 177 25.99 -2.38 -9.46
C ALA A 177 25.63 -3.75 -10.07
N HIS A 178 24.35 -4.15 -10.09
CA HIS A 178 23.94 -5.40 -10.76
C HIS A 178 23.89 -5.21 -12.27
N GLU A 179 24.31 -6.22 -13.02
CA GLU A 179 24.16 -6.25 -14.46
C GLU A 179 22.67 -6.37 -14.83
N ALA A 180 22.30 -5.84 -16.00
CA ALA A 180 20.98 -6.07 -16.56
C ALA A 180 20.96 -7.42 -17.33
N ASP A 181 19.95 -8.26 -17.07
CA ASP A 181 19.70 -9.51 -17.79
C ASP A 181 18.43 -9.46 -18.67
N ALA A 182 17.75 -8.31 -18.65
CA ALA A 182 16.60 -8.02 -19.51
C ALA A 182 16.56 -6.53 -19.87
N ALA A 183 15.88 -6.19 -20.98
CA ALA A 183 15.62 -4.80 -21.31
C ALA A 183 14.65 -4.17 -20.27
N PRO A 184 14.89 -2.90 -19.87
CA PRO A 184 14.00 -2.21 -18.93
C PRO A 184 12.57 -2.09 -19.47
N GLY A 185 11.58 -2.29 -18.61
CA GLY A 185 10.16 -2.17 -18.95
C GLY A 185 9.55 -3.39 -19.67
N VAL A 186 10.33 -4.46 -19.93
CA VAL A 186 9.86 -5.62 -20.69
C VAL A 186 9.31 -6.72 -19.79
N ARG A 187 9.95 -6.95 -18.64
CA ARG A 187 9.62 -8.07 -17.76
C ARG A 187 9.47 -7.62 -16.32
N PHE A 188 8.38 -8.04 -15.68
CA PHE A 188 8.23 -7.95 -14.24
C PHE A 188 9.20 -8.89 -13.52
N ARG A 189 9.91 -8.35 -12.53
CA ARG A 189 10.71 -9.12 -11.57
C ARG A 189 10.66 -8.39 -10.23
N TYR A 190 9.92 -8.92 -9.29
CA TYR A 190 9.85 -8.32 -7.95
C TYR A 190 11.25 -8.09 -7.37
N SER A 191 11.52 -6.86 -6.94
CA SER A 191 12.86 -6.42 -6.51
C SER A 191 12.79 -5.42 -5.36
N SER A 192 13.29 -5.82 -4.21
CA SER A 192 13.59 -4.90 -3.10
C SER A 192 14.68 -3.89 -3.48
N GLY A 193 15.57 -4.27 -4.39
CA GLY A 193 16.61 -3.39 -4.92
C GLY A 193 16.03 -2.20 -5.67
N ASP A 194 15.08 -2.43 -6.59
CA ASP A 194 14.41 -1.35 -7.34
C ASP A 194 13.80 -0.31 -6.40
N SER A 195 13.22 -0.77 -5.27
CA SER A 195 12.62 0.13 -4.28
C SER A 195 13.67 0.98 -3.55
N ASN A 196 14.83 0.43 -3.23
CA ASN A 196 15.90 1.19 -2.58
C ASN A 196 16.59 2.15 -3.56
N VAL A 197 16.70 1.80 -4.86
CA VAL A 197 17.13 2.76 -5.91
C VAL A 197 16.12 3.92 -6.03
N LEU A 198 14.81 3.64 -5.96
CA LEU A 198 13.79 4.70 -5.94
C LEU A 198 13.91 5.61 -4.71
N ALA A 199 14.25 5.05 -3.53
CA ALA A 199 14.47 5.84 -2.32
C ALA A 199 15.70 6.77 -2.47
N ALA A 200 16.77 6.29 -3.09
CA ALA A 200 17.93 7.13 -3.42
C ALA A 200 17.60 8.17 -4.49
N ALA A 201 16.81 7.81 -5.51
CA ALA A 201 16.32 8.75 -6.51
C ALA A 201 15.42 9.83 -5.90
N LEU A 202 14.54 9.49 -4.94
CA LEU A 202 13.75 10.47 -4.20
C LEU A 202 14.65 11.51 -3.53
N ARG A 203 15.78 11.10 -2.96
CA ARG A 203 16.77 12.04 -2.39
C ARG A 203 17.26 13.04 -3.42
N GLY A 204 17.55 12.59 -4.63
CA GLY A 204 17.92 13.49 -5.73
C GLY A 204 16.78 14.38 -6.22
N MET A 205 15.52 13.94 -6.12
CA MET A 205 14.34 14.71 -6.53
C MET A 205 14.03 15.86 -5.57
N VAL A 206 14.16 15.61 -4.25
CA VAL A 206 13.78 16.58 -3.21
C VAL A 206 14.97 17.36 -2.63
N GLY A 207 16.19 16.88 -2.87
CA GLY A 207 17.44 17.43 -2.35
C GLY A 207 17.82 16.85 -0.96
N ASP A 208 19.13 16.79 -0.70
CA ASP A 208 19.71 16.20 0.51
C ASP A 208 19.15 16.79 1.81
N GLN A 209 18.95 18.11 1.83
CA GLN A 209 18.48 18.82 3.02
C GLN A 209 17.04 18.43 3.40
N ALA A 210 16.16 18.25 2.42
CA ALA A 210 14.77 17.91 2.66
C ALA A 210 14.55 16.40 2.86
N TYR A 211 15.40 15.57 2.27
CA TYR A 211 15.17 14.12 2.18
C TYR A 211 14.91 13.44 3.51
N ALA A 212 15.68 13.80 4.54
CA ALA A 212 15.58 13.16 5.86
C ALA A 212 14.18 13.25 6.48
N ASP A 213 13.48 14.36 6.23
CA ASP A 213 12.18 14.65 6.81
C ASP A 213 11.05 14.56 5.77
N TYR A 214 11.38 14.34 4.50
CA TYR A 214 10.40 14.41 3.41
C TYR A 214 9.21 13.45 3.57
N PRO A 215 9.37 12.15 3.94
CA PRO A 215 8.22 11.29 4.16
C PRO A 215 7.27 11.81 5.26
N TRP A 216 7.82 12.47 6.29
CA TRP A 216 7.02 13.07 7.36
C TRP A 216 6.30 14.31 6.87
N THR A 217 7.01 15.28 6.33
CA THR A 217 6.43 16.57 5.92
C THR A 217 5.48 16.45 4.72
N ALA A 218 5.77 15.54 3.80
CA ALA A 218 5.01 15.35 2.57
C ALA A 218 3.78 14.42 2.75
N LEU A 219 3.89 13.38 3.58
CA LEU A 219 2.87 12.33 3.69
C LEU A 219 2.36 12.15 5.12
N PHE A 220 3.26 11.84 6.09
CA PHE A 220 2.82 11.36 7.40
C PHE A 220 2.13 12.44 8.22
N GLU A 221 2.72 13.63 8.35
CA GLU A 221 2.13 14.75 9.08
C GLU A 221 0.81 15.22 8.48
N PRO A 222 0.68 15.41 7.14
CA PRO A 222 -0.60 15.74 6.52
C PRO A 222 -1.71 14.72 6.81
N LEU A 223 -1.37 13.44 6.94
CA LEU A 223 -2.31 12.38 7.30
C LEU A 223 -2.56 12.26 8.80
N GLY A 224 -1.78 12.95 9.65
CA GLY A 224 -1.82 12.80 11.10
C GLY A 224 -1.22 11.49 11.60
N ILE A 225 -0.26 10.91 10.86
CA ILE A 225 0.50 9.72 11.24
C ILE A 225 1.59 10.13 12.22
N THR A 226 1.61 9.52 13.41
CA THR A 226 2.52 9.88 14.50
C THR A 226 3.42 8.74 14.97
N SER A 227 3.09 7.49 14.64
CA SER A 227 3.85 6.30 15.07
C SER A 227 4.95 5.90 14.10
N ALA A 228 5.10 6.61 12.96
CA ALA A 228 6.00 6.19 11.91
C ALA A 228 7.47 6.25 12.32
N THR A 229 8.18 5.15 12.09
CA THR A 229 9.64 5.08 12.05
C THR A 229 10.05 4.45 10.74
N TRP A 230 11.05 5.03 10.07
CA TRP A 230 11.59 4.46 8.83
C TRP A 230 13.11 4.41 8.92
N GLU A 231 13.67 3.20 8.94
CA GLU A 231 15.10 3.00 9.05
C GLU A 231 15.84 3.47 7.78
N ARG A 232 17.10 3.88 7.98
CA ARG A 232 18.02 4.25 6.91
C ARG A 232 19.25 3.37 6.94
N ASP A 233 19.81 3.07 5.78
CA ASP A 233 21.11 2.45 5.68
C ASP A 233 22.25 3.42 6.05
N ALA A 234 23.49 2.96 6.03
CA ALA A 234 24.63 3.78 6.44
C ALA A 234 24.92 4.95 5.46
N SER A 235 24.39 4.91 4.22
CA SER A 235 24.43 6.03 3.28
C SER A 235 23.41 7.13 3.62
N GLY A 236 22.49 6.87 4.55
CA GLY A 236 21.38 7.75 4.92
C GLY A 236 20.15 7.59 4.04
N THR A 237 20.12 6.61 3.14
CA THR A 237 18.97 6.28 2.29
C THR A 237 17.95 5.45 3.07
N PHE A 238 16.65 5.77 2.97
CA PHE A 238 15.60 4.96 3.59
C PHE A 238 15.61 3.54 3.05
N VAL A 239 15.52 2.54 3.94
CA VAL A 239 15.35 1.13 3.56
C VAL A 239 13.89 0.95 3.15
N ALA A 240 13.57 1.51 1.97
CA ALA A 240 12.19 1.64 1.51
C ALA A 240 11.59 0.32 0.98
N SER A 241 12.39 -0.72 0.91
CA SER A 241 11.91 -2.05 0.57
C SER A 241 11.25 -2.78 1.75
N SER A 242 11.53 -2.38 3.03
CA SER A 242 11.21 -3.26 4.17
C SER A 242 11.01 -2.59 5.52
N TYR A 243 11.85 -1.63 5.94
CA TYR A 243 12.01 -1.28 7.36
C TYR A 243 11.30 0.01 7.75
N ALA A 244 10.01 0.09 7.41
CA ALA A 244 9.08 1.06 7.98
C ALA A 244 8.25 0.39 9.09
N TYR A 245 7.96 1.15 10.14
CA TYR A 245 7.17 0.72 11.29
C TYR A 245 6.04 1.73 11.51
N LEU A 246 4.80 1.25 11.55
CA LEU A 246 3.62 2.07 11.82
C LEU A 246 2.62 1.27 12.68
N SER A 247 1.81 1.97 13.46
CA SER A 247 0.64 1.36 14.07
C SER A 247 -0.39 0.98 13.00
N ALA A 248 -1.26 0.00 13.29
CA ALA A 248 -2.31 -0.40 12.35
C ALA A 248 -3.25 0.79 12.02
N ARG A 249 -3.56 1.62 13.02
CA ARG A 249 -4.38 2.81 12.85
C ARG A 249 -3.73 3.85 11.94
N ASP A 250 -2.42 4.03 12.04
CA ASP A 250 -1.69 4.98 11.19
C ASP A 250 -1.51 4.44 9.77
N LEU A 251 -1.25 3.15 9.60
CA LEU A 251 -1.20 2.53 8.27
C LEU A 251 -2.56 2.61 7.56
N ALA A 252 -3.67 2.50 8.29
CA ALA A 252 -5.02 2.64 7.75
C ALA A 252 -5.28 4.04 7.16
N ARG A 253 -4.60 5.11 7.65
CA ARG A 253 -4.70 6.46 7.07
C ARG A 253 -4.17 6.51 5.65
N VAL A 254 -3.09 5.78 5.36
CA VAL A 254 -2.58 5.62 3.99
C VAL A 254 -3.60 4.87 3.12
N GLY A 255 -4.19 3.81 3.65
CA GLY A 255 -5.26 3.09 2.97
C GLY A 255 -6.48 3.99 2.67
N LEU A 256 -6.89 4.83 3.62
CA LEU A 256 -8.01 5.77 3.44
C LEU A 256 -7.68 6.85 2.38
N LEU A 257 -6.44 7.33 2.33
CA LEU A 257 -5.97 8.24 1.27
C LEU A 257 -6.13 7.59 -0.11
N MET A 258 -5.70 6.34 -0.26
CA MET A 258 -5.84 5.59 -1.51
C MET A 258 -7.30 5.29 -1.85
N GLN A 259 -8.09 4.87 -0.87
CA GLN A 259 -9.53 4.62 -1.01
C GLN A 259 -10.31 5.85 -1.53
N ARG A 260 -9.85 7.03 -1.17
CA ARG A 260 -10.46 8.32 -1.57
C ARG A 260 -9.74 8.98 -2.76
N GLY A 261 -9.07 8.20 -3.60
CA GLY A 261 -8.47 8.69 -4.83
C GLY A 261 -7.39 9.76 -4.61
N GLY A 262 -6.67 9.68 -3.50
CA GLY A 262 -5.60 10.61 -3.17
C GLY A 262 -6.06 11.91 -2.49
N HIS A 263 -7.35 12.03 -2.13
CA HIS A 263 -7.85 13.16 -1.35
C HIS A 263 -7.68 12.93 0.14
N TRP A 264 -7.35 14.01 0.87
CA TRP A 264 -7.35 14.06 2.32
C TRP A 264 -7.97 15.37 2.81
N GLY A 265 -9.16 15.28 3.36
CA GLY A 265 -10.01 16.45 3.56
C GLY A 265 -10.32 17.14 2.23
N GLU A 266 -10.10 18.43 2.16
CA GLU A 266 -10.27 19.22 0.94
C GLU A 266 -9.02 19.23 0.03
N ARG A 267 -7.93 18.59 0.44
CA ARG A 267 -6.67 18.58 -0.30
C ARG A 267 -6.55 17.35 -1.20
N GLN A 268 -6.21 17.56 -2.47
CA GLN A 268 -5.70 16.51 -3.36
C GLN A 268 -4.23 16.30 -3.01
N LEU A 269 -3.94 15.32 -2.14
CA LEU A 269 -2.57 15.03 -1.72
C LEU A 269 -1.82 14.22 -2.77
N LEU A 270 -2.48 13.25 -3.39
CA LEU A 270 -1.96 12.50 -4.54
C LEU A 270 -2.73 12.89 -5.80
N PRO A 271 -2.08 13.29 -6.89
CA PRO A 271 -2.77 13.55 -8.16
C PRO A 271 -3.55 12.33 -8.65
N ALA A 272 -4.72 12.52 -9.27
CA ALA A 272 -5.51 11.44 -9.85
C ALA A 272 -4.67 10.58 -10.82
N ALA A 273 -3.84 11.20 -11.65
CA ALA A 273 -2.94 10.49 -12.57
C ALA A 273 -1.94 9.55 -11.86
N TRP A 274 -1.57 9.87 -10.62
CA TRP A 274 -0.73 8.96 -9.82
C TRP A 274 -1.52 7.78 -9.28
N VAL A 275 -2.72 8.03 -8.75
CA VAL A 275 -3.62 6.96 -8.29
C VAL A 275 -3.96 6.02 -9.44
N ASP A 276 -4.27 6.56 -10.62
CA ASP A 276 -4.52 5.79 -11.84
C ASP A 276 -3.30 4.93 -12.22
N PHE A 277 -2.09 5.52 -12.17
CA PHE A 277 -0.86 4.80 -12.48
C PHE A 277 -0.63 3.61 -11.55
N VAL A 278 -0.76 3.78 -10.23
CA VAL A 278 -0.52 2.69 -9.27
C VAL A 278 -1.68 1.69 -9.20
N SER A 279 -2.82 2.01 -9.76
CA SER A 279 -4.00 1.12 -9.89
C SER A 279 -4.15 0.49 -11.27
N THR A 280 -3.17 0.71 -12.16
CA THR A 280 -3.15 0.14 -13.51
C THR A 280 -2.15 -1.02 -13.56
N PRO A 281 -2.55 -2.21 -14.09
CA PRO A 281 -1.63 -3.32 -14.27
C PRO A 281 -0.41 -2.93 -15.11
N PHE A 282 0.76 -3.35 -14.67
CA PHE A 282 1.96 -3.17 -15.48
C PHE A 282 1.83 -3.94 -16.80
N ALA A 283 1.95 -3.24 -17.93
CA ALA A 283 1.73 -3.81 -19.27
C ALA A 283 2.70 -4.94 -19.64
N GLY A 284 3.88 -4.95 -19.02
CA GLY A 284 4.89 -6.02 -19.21
C GLY A 284 4.73 -7.22 -18.26
N TYR A 285 3.68 -7.24 -17.43
CA TYR A 285 3.41 -8.39 -16.57
C TYR A 285 2.90 -9.57 -17.38
N GLN A 286 3.45 -10.73 -17.12
CA GLN A 286 3.15 -11.97 -17.83
C GLN A 286 2.45 -12.97 -16.90
N PRO A 287 1.11 -12.99 -16.86
CA PRO A 287 0.34 -13.82 -15.93
C PRO A 287 0.66 -15.32 -16.02
N GLN A 288 1.01 -15.81 -17.22
CA GLN A 288 1.38 -17.22 -17.43
C GLN A 288 2.65 -17.66 -16.70
N LEU A 289 3.47 -16.72 -16.24
CA LEU A 289 4.66 -16.97 -15.42
C LEU A 289 4.38 -16.82 -13.92
N ALA A 290 3.21 -16.30 -13.54
CA ALA A 290 2.78 -16.13 -12.18
C ALA A 290 2.28 -17.45 -11.57
N LYS A 291 2.40 -17.58 -10.25
CA LYS A 291 1.77 -18.70 -9.52
C LYS A 291 0.29 -18.38 -9.28
N PRO A 292 -0.58 -19.40 -9.17
CA PRO A 292 -1.96 -19.19 -8.77
C PRO A 292 -2.04 -18.40 -7.45
N GLY A 293 -2.82 -17.31 -7.44
CA GLY A 293 -2.96 -16.43 -6.29
C GLY A 293 -1.91 -15.32 -6.17
N ASP A 294 -0.89 -15.27 -7.06
CA ASP A 294 0.02 -14.12 -7.12
C ASP A 294 -0.76 -12.88 -7.54
N ALA A 295 -0.53 -11.79 -6.83
CA ALA A 295 -1.17 -10.51 -7.12
C ALA A 295 -0.57 -9.85 -8.37
N VAL A 296 -1.38 -9.04 -9.06
CA VAL A 296 -0.96 -8.32 -10.29
C VAL A 296 -0.23 -7.04 -9.90
N PRO A 297 0.97 -6.76 -10.40
CA PRO A 297 1.71 -5.54 -10.03
C PRO A 297 1.17 -4.29 -10.74
N GLY A 298 1.14 -3.18 -9.99
CA GLY A 298 0.87 -1.83 -10.48
C GLY A 298 1.56 -0.79 -9.60
N GLY A 299 2.64 -0.16 -10.09
CA GLY A 299 3.29 0.99 -9.43
C GLY A 299 3.66 0.80 -7.94
N HIS A 300 4.22 -0.33 -7.56
CA HIS A 300 4.52 -0.73 -6.16
C HIS A 300 3.29 -1.06 -5.31
N TRP A 301 2.13 -1.23 -5.92
CA TRP A 301 0.93 -1.80 -5.33
C TRP A 301 0.57 -3.12 -6.00
N TRP A 302 -0.32 -3.88 -5.39
CA TRP A 302 -0.85 -5.14 -5.88
C TRP A 302 -2.34 -5.01 -6.20
N LEU A 303 -2.76 -5.55 -7.33
CA LEU A 303 -4.08 -5.32 -7.90
C LEU A 303 -4.87 -6.63 -7.98
N ASN A 304 -6.17 -6.56 -7.71
CA ASN A 304 -7.12 -7.67 -7.82
C ASN A 304 -7.86 -7.64 -9.17
N VAL A 305 -7.12 -7.58 -10.26
CA VAL A 305 -7.70 -7.50 -11.59
C VAL A 305 -7.59 -8.82 -12.34
N GLU A 306 -8.56 -9.08 -13.20
CA GLU A 306 -8.50 -10.18 -14.16
C GLU A 306 -7.64 -9.75 -15.35
N LEU A 307 -6.77 -10.65 -15.81
CA LEU A 307 -5.96 -10.45 -17.00
C LEU A 307 -6.23 -11.59 -17.99
N PRO A 308 -5.95 -11.40 -19.29
CA PRO A 308 -6.08 -12.47 -20.27
C PRO A 308 -5.28 -13.73 -19.86
N GLY A 309 -6.00 -14.82 -19.60
CA GLY A 309 -5.40 -16.09 -19.18
C GLY A 309 -5.12 -16.24 -17.67
N ALA A 310 -5.49 -15.26 -16.83
CA ALA A 310 -5.36 -15.37 -15.38
C ALA A 310 -6.57 -14.78 -14.66
N ALA A 311 -7.15 -15.58 -13.75
CA ALA A 311 -8.22 -15.12 -12.88
C ALA A 311 -7.72 -14.07 -11.86
N ARG A 312 -8.65 -13.35 -11.26
CA ARG A 312 -8.32 -12.43 -10.18
C ARG A 312 -7.60 -13.15 -9.03
N PRO A 313 -6.56 -12.55 -8.45
CA PRO A 313 -5.85 -13.13 -7.31
C PRO A 313 -6.75 -13.42 -6.09
N TRP A 314 -7.72 -12.53 -5.85
CA TRP A 314 -8.66 -12.63 -4.72
C TRP A 314 -10.09 -12.59 -5.25
N PRO A 315 -10.63 -13.74 -5.73
CA PRO A 315 -11.94 -13.79 -6.41
C PRO A 315 -13.11 -13.36 -5.53
N ASP A 316 -13.02 -13.55 -4.21
CA ASP A 316 -14.07 -13.16 -3.25
C ASP A 316 -13.98 -11.68 -2.82
N ALA A 317 -12.95 -10.94 -3.24
CA ALA A 317 -12.85 -9.50 -3.01
C ALA A 317 -13.31 -8.71 -4.25
N PRO A 318 -13.73 -7.43 -4.11
CA PRO A 318 -14.05 -6.57 -5.23
C PRO A 318 -12.89 -6.46 -6.24
N ALA A 319 -13.22 -6.32 -7.53
CA ALA A 319 -12.22 -6.23 -8.60
C ALA A 319 -11.33 -4.98 -8.51
N ASP A 320 -11.82 -3.92 -7.87
CA ASP A 320 -11.10 -2.67 -7.64
C ASP A 320 -10.23 -2.70 -6.37
N THR A 321 -10.09 -3.86 -5.74
CA THR A 321 -9.22 -4.02 -4.56
C THR A 321 -7.77 -3.82 -4.97
N ILE A 322 -7.09 -2.93 -4.27
CA ILE A 322 -5.64 -2.77 -4.33
C ILE A 322 -5.03 -3.09 -2.96
N ALA A 323 -3.78 -3.55 -2.94
CA ALA A 323 -3.15 -3.91 -1.69
C ALA A 323 -1.66 -3.56 -1.63
N ALA A 324 -1.19 -3.26 -0.43
CA ALA A 324 0.22 -3.37 -0.06
C ALA A 324 0.40 -4.66 0.73
N LEU A 325 1.37 -5.49 0.34
CA LEU A 325 1.62 -6.80 0.96
C LEU A 325 3.03 -6.86 1.53
N GLY A 326 3.17 -7.51 2.66
CA GLY A 326 4.45 -7.70 3.34
C GLY A 326 4.69 -9.14 3.74
N HIS A 327 5.95 -9.45 3.98
CA HIS A 327 6.40 -10.78 4.39
C HIS A 327 5.64 -11.27 5.62
N TRP A 328 5.35 -12.56 5.70
CA TRP A 328 4.62 -13.21 6.80
C TRP A 328 3.21 -12.69 7.03
N GLY A 329 2.49 -12.39 5.93
CA GLY A 329 1.05 -12.12 5.98
C GLY A 329 0.66 -10.68 6.35
N GLN A 330 1.61 -9.73 6.29
CA GLN A 330 1.26 -8.31 6.41
C GLN A 330 0.38 -7.89 5.24
N GLY A 331 -0.64 -7.09 5.49
CA GLY A 331 -1.52 -6.60 4.43
C GLY A 331 -2.22 -5.28 4.78
N LEU A 332 -2.22 -4.38 3.81
CA LEU A 332 -3.11 -3.24 3.73
C LEU A 332 -3.95 -3.42 2.47
N TYR A 333 -5.25 -3.62 2.62
CA TYR A 333 -6.18 -3.80 1.50
C TYR A 333 -7.12 -2.61 1.43
N VAL A 334 -7.31 -2.11 0.24
CA VAL A 334 -8.17 -0.97 -0.04
C VAL A 334 -9.22 -1.39 -1.06
N MET A 335 -10.48 -1.24 -0.73
CA MET A 335 -11.65 -1.59 -1.55
C MET A 335 -12.49 -0.32 -1.75
N PRO A 336 -12.21 0.47 -2.81
CA PRO A 336 -12.81 1.79 -2.97
C PRO A 336 -14.33 1.76 -3.08
N GLN A 337 -14.91 0.85 -3.86
CA GLN A 337 -16.36 0.74 -4.06
C GLN A 337 -17.10 0.38 -2.77
N GLU A 338 -16.52 -0.52 -1.96
CA GLU A 338 -17.07 -0.93 -0.66
C GLU A 338 -16.77 0.06 0.46
N LYS A 339 -15.96 1.07 0.18
CA LYS A 339 -15.45 2.04 1.16
C LYS A 339 -14.75 1.37 2.35
N LEU A 340 -14.09 0.24 2.10
CA LEU A 340 -13.37 -0.54 3.12
C LEU A 340 -11.85 -0.34 3.00
N VAL A 341 -11.21 -0.27 4.16
CA VAL A 341 -9.76 -0.40 4.33
C VAL A 341 -9.50 -1.44 5.41
N VAL A 342 -8.65 -2.41 5.12
CA VAL A 342 -8.29 -3.47 6.06
C VAL A 342 -6.78 -3.46 6.28
N VAL A 343 -6.36 -3.43 7.53
CA VAL A 343 -4.95 -3.59 7.92
C VAL A 343 -4.81 -4.88 8.70
N ARG A 344 -3.87 -5.71 8.28
CA ARG A 344 -3.45 -6.89 9.03
C ARG A 344 -1.95 -6.83 9.29
N TYR A 345 -1.55 -6.95 10.55
CA TYR A 345 -0.19 -7.30 10.96
C TYR A 345 -0.15 -8.74 11.45
N ALA A 346 0.95 -9.44 11.19
CA ALA A 346 1.03 -10.87 11.41
C ALA A 346 2.46 -11.42 11.44
N ASP A 347 2.58 -12.70 11.83
CA ASP A 347 3.82 -13.46 11.84
C ASP A 347 3.59 -14.89 11.31
N ASP A 348 2.90 -15.02 10.16
CA ASP A 348 2.62 -16.31 9.52
C ASP A 348 3.90 -16.92 8.92
N ARG A 349 4.25 -18.14 9.27
CA ARG A 349 5.52 -18.79 8.87
C ARG A 349 5.37 -19.97 7.93
N ASP A 350 4.18 -20.59 7.89
CA ASP A 350 3.95 -21.88 7.25
C ASP A 350 2.98 -21.84 6.05
N ARG A 351 2.62 -20.62 5.58
CA ARG A 351 1.67 -20.39 4.48
C ARG A 351 0.22 -20.82 4.78
N SER A 352 -0.15 -21.01 6.04
CA SER A 352 -1.53 -21.29 6.45
C SER A 352 -2.48 -20.13 6.15
N PHE A 353 -1.97 -18.91 6.18
CA PHE A 353 -2.75 -17.73 5.86
C PHE A 353 -3.00 -17.59 4.36
N GLN A 354 -4.25 -17.27 4.00
CA GLN A 354 -4.66 -17.02 2.63
C GLN A 354 -5.38 -15.66 2.55
N HIS A 355 -4.86 -14.75 1.72
CA HIS A 355 -5.41 -13.40 1.55
C HIS A 355 -6.89 -13.43 1.16
N ASN A 356 -7.26 -14.27 0.19
CA ASN A 356 -8.65 -14.39 -0.26
C ASN A 356 -9.60 -14.85 0.85
N GLU A 357 -9.17 -15.77 1.71
CA GLU A 357 -9.97 -16.26 2.83
C GLU A 357 -10.23 -15.19 3.89
N LEU A 358 -9.25 -14.31 4.14
CA LEU A 358 -9.45 -13.14 4.99
C LEU A 358 -10.46 -12.18 4.34
N LEU A 359 -10.23 -11.80 3.08
CA LEU A 359 -11.03 -10.81 2.37
C LEU A 359 -12.49 -11.26 2.22
N LYS A 360 -12.73 -12.55 1.93
CA LYS A 360 -14.06 -13.16 1.90
C LYS A 360 -14.82 -12.94 3.21
N ARG A 361 -14.17 -13.21 4.34
CA ARG A 361 -14.79 -13.06 5.67
C ARG A 361 -14.99 -11.60 6.06
N VAL A 362 -14.07 -10.73 5.68
CA VAL A 362 -14.23 -9.28 5.85
C VAL A 362 -15.43 -8.78 5.05
N GLN A 363 -15.59 -9.22 3.80
CA GLN A 363 -16.75 -8.88 2.98
C GLN A 363 -18.05 -9.38 3.62
N ALA A 364 -18.09 -10.62 4.07
CA ALA A 364 -19.27 -11.19 4.74
C ALA A 364 -19.65 -10.44 6.02
N ALA A 365 -18.64 -9.92 6.78
CA ALA A 365 -18.88 -9.25 8.04
C ALA A 365 -19.20 -7.75 7.90
N PHE A 366 -18.65 -7.07 6.86
CA PHE A 366 -18.63 -5.61 6.81
C PHE A 366 -19.03 -4.99 5.47
N ALA A 367 -19.21 -5.76 4.37
CA ALA A 367 -19.71 -5.17 3.13
C ALA A 367 -21.12 -4.58 3.34
N THR A 368 -21.39 -3.49 2.65
CA THR A 368 -22.74 -2.92 2.66
C THR A 368 -23.65 -3.88 1.89
N GLU A 369 -24.77 -4.33 2.49
CA GLU A 369 -25.78 -5.01 1.71
C GLU A 369 -26.20 -4.08 0.56
N VAL A 370 -25.91 -4.51 -0.66
CA VAL A 370 -26.47 -3.85 -1.84
C VAL A 370 -27.98 -4.05 -1.72
N GLN A 371 -28.71 -3.00 -1.32
CA GLN A 371 -30.16 -3.05 -1.37
C GLN A 371 -30.56 -3.27 -2.85
N PRO A 372 -31.36 -4.30 -3.13
CA PRO A 372 -31.75 -4.65 -4.48
C PRO A 372 -32.58 -3.55 -5.17
#